data_85af2e77e8cee3b5700c92d76f728fd6
#
_entry.id   85af2e77e8cee3b5700c92d76f728fd6
#
_cell.length_a   1.000
_cell.length_b   1.000
_cell.length_c   1.000
_cell.angle_alpha   90.00
_cell.angle_beta   90.00
_cell.angle_gamma   90.00
#
_symmetry.space_group_name_H-M   'P 1'
#
loop_
_entity.id
_entity.type
_entity.pdbx_description
1 polymer ?
#
loop_
_entity_poly.entity_id
_entity_poly.type
_entity_poly.pdbx_seq_one_letter_code
_entity_poly.pdbx_strand_id
1 'polypeptide(L)'
;MKKLAAFALTLSLTAASLTGCASVGAATSAQATVENPMVLTLAHGLSETHTVHIAMTEFAEKVEEGTDGRIQIRILPNGQLGSENENMEQLMAGVISMTKVSAPGLATYNEGYHTFGLPYIFDDTENFYHVMDSQPMRDFFLSTADDGFVTLTYYTSGARSFYTINKPIRTPEDLKGLKIRVQDMKSQTDMLKALGGIPVAMSYGDVYTSLQTGIIDGTENNETALTTGKHGEICKVYSTDQHAMIPDVLVMSAKTWASISPEDQKVILDAAYASTESHKIAWDSAIEEAIQEASTQMNVEFVNDVDKDAFRNATSGMVNEYCQEYPGVQNLIDIINSVK
;
A
#
# COMPACT_ATOMS: atom_id res chain seq x y z
N MET A 1 20.99 17.53 79.89
CA MET A 1 19.83 16.96 80.60
C MET A 1 18.70 16.78 79.61
N LYS A 2 18.36 15.58 79.23
CA LYS A 2 17.07 15.00 78.91
C LYS A 2 17.29 13.68 78.17
N LYS A 3 16.74 12.66 78.76
CA LYS A 3 16.97 11.25 78.58
C LYS A 3 16.40 10.72 77.27
N LEU A 4 17.18 9.92 76.52
CA LEU A 4 16.69 8.99 75.50
C LEU A 4 16.00 7.80 76.16
N ALA A 5 14.81 7.50 75.76
CA ALA A 5 14.13 6.23 76.03
C ALA A 5 14.16 5.38 74.73
N ALA A 6 14.84 4.25 74.83
CA ALA A 6 14.86 3.24 73.77
C ALA A 6 13.67 2.32 73.91
N PHE A 7 12.89 2.19 72.85
CA PHE A 7 11.81 1.18 72.73
C PHE A 7 12.29 0.03 71.84
N ALA A 8 12.54 -1.11 72.44
CA ALA A 8 12.85 -2.33 71.73
C ALA A 8 11.55 -3.00 71.28
N LEU A 9 11.34 -3.15 69.98
CA LEU A 9 10.23 -3.89 69.43
C LEU A 9 10.75 -5.25 68.93
N THR A 10 10.39 -6.31 69.62
CA THR A 10 10.66 -7.69 69.25
C THR A 10 9.73 -8.12 68.11
N LEU A 11 10.32 -8.42 66.95
CA LEU A 11 9.61 -8.93 65.77
C LEU A 11 9.70 -10.47 65.74
N SER A 12 8.59 -11.15 66.06
CA SER A 12 8.47 -12.60 65.95
C SER A 12 8.21 -12.97 64.47
N LEU A 13 9.20 -13.68 63.87
CA LEU A 13 9.09 -14.30 62.56
C LEU A 13 8.25 -15.60 62.68
N THR A 14 7.04 -15.59 62.14
CA THR A 14 6.29 -16.82 61.83
C THR A 14 6.54 -17.16 60.36
N ALA A 15 7.30 -18.21 60.09
CA ALA A 15 7.47 -18.80 58.79
C ALA A 15 6.19 -19.53 58.37
N ALA A 16 5.41 -18.95 57.49
CA ALA A 16 4.34 -19.64 56.77
C ALA A 16 4.85 -20.10 55.42
N SER A 17 5.09 -21.38 55.25
CA SER A 17 5.43 -22.03 53.97
C SER A 17 4.17 -22.06 53.09
N LEU A 18 4.09 -21.13 52.13
CA LEU A 18 3.11 -21.19 51.06
C LEU A 18 3.75 -21.91 49.84
N THR A 19 3.48 -23.23 49.78
CA THR A 19 3.59 -23.96 48.51
C THR A 19 2.40 -23.58 47.61
N GLY A 20 2.55 -22.49 46.87
CA GLY A 20 1.66 -22.11 45.78
C GLY A 20 2.23 -22.64 44.47
N CYS A 21 1.70 -23.75 43.94
CA CYS A 21 1.81 -24.08 42.52
C CYS A 21 1.13 -22.97 41.74
N ALA A 22 1.93 -22.01 41.27
CA ALA A 22 1.47 -21.10 40.21
C ALA A 22 1.41 -21.91 38.91
N SER A 23 0.23 -22.42 38.57
CA SER A 23 -0.08 -22.74 37.18
C SER A 23 0.05 -21.43 36.40
N VAL A 24 1.09 -21.33 35.57
CA VAL A 24 1.13 -20.31 34.51
C VAL A 24 -0.03 -20.65 33.58
N GLY A 25 -1.19 -20.08 33.85
CA GLY A 25 -2.29 -20.07 32.93
C GLY A 25 -1.82 -19.33 31.68
N ALA A 26 -1.73 -20.01 30.55
CA ALA A 26 -1.66 -19.34 29.26
C ALA A 26 -2.77 -18.31 29.26
N ALA A 27 -2.41 -17.04 29.06
CA ALA A 27 -3.39 -15.99 28.85
C ALA A 27 -4.17 -16.38 27.58
N THR A 28 -5.33 -16.96 27.76
CA THR A 28 -6.31 -17.11 26.68
C THR A 28 -6.64 -15.69 26.24
N SER A 29 -6.22 -15.31 25.04
CA SER A 29 -6.70 -14.09 24.40
C SER A 29 -8.23 -14.14 24.48
N ALA A 30 -8.85 -13.11 25.06
CA ALA A 30 -10.30 -13.04 25.14
C ALA A 30 -10.83 -13.09 23.69
N GLN A 31 -11.62 -14.11 23.40
CA GLN A 31 -12.19 -14.28 22.08
C GLN A 31 -13.16 -13.11 21.82
N ALA A 32 -13.07 -12.47 20.64
CA ALA A 32 -13.94 -11.38 20.26
C ALA A 32 -15.41 -11.84 20.28
N THR A 33 -16.29 -11.02 20.82
CA THR A 33 -17.74 -11.29 20.90
C THR A 33 -18.52 -10.07 20.39
N VAL A 34 -19.80 -10.25 20.07
CA VAL A 34 -20.67 -9.13 19.64
C VAL A 34 -20.78 -8.04 20.72
N GLU A 35 -20.76 -8.40 21.99
CA GLU A 35 -20.80 -7.46 23.11
C GLU A 35 -19.45 -6.77 23.37
N ASN A 36 -18.35 -7.39 22.92
CA ASN A 36 -16.98 -6.86 23.01
C ASN A 36 -16.23 -7.16 21.72
N PRO A 37 -16.51 -6.43 20.63
CA PRO A 37 -15.91 -6.67 19.33
C PRO A 37 -14.42 -6.36 19.31
N MET A 38 -13.68 -7.09 18.47
CA MET A 38 -12.32 -6.73 18.10
C MET A 38 -12.39 -5.57 17.10
N VAL A 39 -11.89 -4.40 17.48
CA VAL A 39 -11.84 -3.23 16.59
C VAL A 39 -10.46 -3.12 15.96
N LEU A 40 -10.39 -3.29 14.64
CA LEU A 40 -9.20 -3.17 13.83
C LEU A 40 -9.12 -1.78 13.20
N THR A 41 -7.97 -1.12 13.32
CA THR A 41 -7.74 0.18 12.68
C THR A 41 -7.08 -0.02 11.33
N LEU A 42 -7.67 0.57 10.27
CA LEU A 42 -7.14 0.60 8.91
C LEU A 42 -6.83 2.05 8.53
N ALA A 43 -5.56 2.36 8.23
CA ALA A 43 -5.11 3.70 7.85
C ALA A 43 -4.74 3.76 6.37
N HIS A 44 -4.96 4.91 5.71
CA HIS A 44 -4.50 5.15 4.34
C HIS A 44 -4.46 6.65 3.98
N GLY A 45 -3.73 7.00 2.92
CA GLY A 45 -3.54 8.38 2.47
C GLY A 45 -4.56 8.90 1.45
N LEU A 46 -5.49 8.07 0.97
CA LEU A 46 -6.43 8.45 -0.09
C LEU A 46 -7.66 9.19 0.46
N SER A 47 -8.33 9.96 -0.38
CA SER A 47 -9.61 10.61 -0.04
C SER A 47 -10.74 9.60 0.12
N GLU A 48 -11.80 9.98 0.82
CA GLU A 48 -13.00 9.15 1.00
C GLU A 48 -13.78 8.92 -0.30
N THR A 49 -13.56 9.74 -1.33
CA THR A 49 -14.19 9.60 -2.66
C THR A 49 -13.38 8.70 -3.60
N HIS A 50 -12.18 8.28 -3.22
CA HIS A 50 -11.34 7.43 -4.04
C HIS A 50 -11.90 6.00 -4.10
N THR A 51 -11.91 5.37 -5.28
CA THR A 51 -12.45 4.02 -5.48
C THR A 51 -11.83 2.95 -4.57
N VAL A 52 -10.54 3.07 -4.27
CA VAL A 52 -9.87 2.18 -3.30
C VAL A 52 -10.42 2.36 -1.88
N HIS A 53 -10.75 3.61 -1.45
CA HIS A 53 -11.41 3.81 -0.15
C HIS A 53 -12.80 3.17 -0.12
N ILE A 54 -13.56 3.31 -1.19
CA ILE A 54 -14.90 2.71 -1.31
C ILE A 54 -14.80 1.18 -1.22
N ALA A 55 -13.82 0.56 -1.90
CA ALA A 55 -13.58 -0.87 -1.82
C ALA A 55 -13.17 -1.33 -0.41
N MET A 56 -12.34 -0.56 0.30
CA MET A 56 -11.98 -0.85 1.69
C MET A 56 -13.16 -0.67 2.64
N THR A 57 -14.10 0.21 2.34
CA THR A 57 -15.36 0.35 3.11
C THR A 57 -16.23 -0.88 2.91
N GLU A 58 -16.40 -1.33 1.67
CA GLU A 58 -17.10 -2.60 1.37
C GLU A 58 -16.45 -3.80 2.06
N PHE A 59 -15.12 -3.86 2.04
CA PHE A 59 -14.36 -4.87 2.77
C PHE A 59 -14.68 -4.86 4.26
N ALA A 60 -14.68 -3.67 4.89
CA ALA A 60 -14.97 -3.53 6.32
C ALA A 60 -16.40 -3.99 6.67
N GLU A 61 -17.39 -3.60 5.85
CA GLU A 61 -18.78 -4.00 6.01
C GLU A 61 -18.95 -5.52 5.88
N LYS A 62 -18.32 -6.14 4.89
CA LYS A 62 -18.36 -7.61 4.69
C LYS A 62 -17.70 -8.38 5.82
N VAL A 63 -16.62 -7.86 6.42
CA VAL A 63 -15.98 -8.46 7.59
C VAL A 63 -16.91 -8.39 8.80
N GLU A 64 -17.53 -7.24 9.06
CA GLU A 64 -18.48 -7.08 10.17
C GLU A 64 -19.66 -8.02 10.00
N GLU A 65 -20.26 -8.07 8.80
CA GLU A 65 -21.37 -8.96 8.49
C GLU A 65 -20.98 -10.45 8.63
N GLY A 66 -19.87 -10.86 8.02
CA GLY A 66 -19.42 -12.26 8.00
C GLY A 66 -18.94 -12.78 9.36
N THR A 67 -18.62 -11.89 10.29
CA THR A 67 -18.24 -12.22 11.67
C THR A 67 -19.38 -11.96 12.68
N ASP A 68 -20.61 -11.71 12.21
CA ASP A 68 -21.75 -11.33 13.05
C ASP A 68 -21.43 -10.17 14.02
N GLY A 69 -20.63 -9.18 13.57
CA GLY A 69 -20.22 -8.02 14.36
C GLY A 69 -19.12 -8.27 15.39
N ARG A 70 -18.49 -9.45 15.41
CA ARG A 70 -17.36 -9.77 16.32
C ARG A 70 -16.08 -9.05 15.94
N ILE A 71 -15.89 -8.74 14.65
CA ILE A 71 -14.75 -7.95 14.14
C ILE A 71 -15.30 -6.72 13.43
N GLN A 72 -14.80 -5.56 13.82
CA GLN A 72 -15.15 -4.27 13.22
C GLN A 72 -13.88 -3.58 12.72
N ILE A 73 -13.95 -2.93 11.56
CA ILE A 73 -12.83 -2.22 10.97
C ILE A 73 -13.12 -0.72 10.95
N ARG A 74 -12.28 0.03 11.64
CA ARG A 74 -12.32 1.49 11.65
C ARG A 74 -11.33 2.04 10.64
N ILE A 75 -11.84 2.66 9.57
CA ILE A 75 -11.01 3.27 8.53
C ILE A 75 -10.65 4.71 8.90
N LEU A 76 -9.37 5.07 8.72
CA LEU A 76 -8.80 6.40 8.93
C LEU A 76 -8.18 6.88 7.60
N PRO A 77 -8.95 7.58 6.75
CA PRO A 77 -8.52 8.06 5.44
C PRO A 77 -7.71 9.35 5.50
N ASN A 78 -7.39 9.92 4.31
CA ASN A 78 -6.81 11.25 4.14
C ASN A 78 -5.45 11.47 4.86
N GLY A 79 -4.68 10.42 5.09
CA GLY A 79 -3.38 10.52 5.76
C GLY A 79 -3.47 10.96 7.23
N GLN A 80 -4.59 10.71 7.91
CA GLN A 80 -4.77 11.11 9.32
C GLN A 80 -3.69 10.55 10.25
N LEU A 81 -3.11 9.41 9.90
CA LEU A 81 -2.02 8.78 10.65
C LEU A 81 -0.65 8.89 9.95
N GLY A 82 -0.56 9.72 8.91
CA GLY A 82 0.67 9.97 8.18
C GLY A 82 0.72 9.34 6.78
N SER A 83 1.92 9.29 6.21
CA SER A 83 2.24 8.70 4.91
C SER A 83 2.14 7.17 4.92
N GLU A 84 2.25 6.53 3.74
CA GLU A 84 2.28 5.07 3.64
C GLU A 84 3.45 4.45 4.43
N ASN A 85 4.64 5.06 4.37
CA ASN A 85 5.81 4.60 5.13
C ASN A 85 5.56 4.69 6.64
N GLU A 86 5.05 5.81 7.14
CA GLU A 86 4.72 5.99 8.56
C GLU A 86 3.63 5.01 9.01
N ASN A 87 2.62 4.75 8.16
CA ASN A 87 1.58 3.76 8.46
C ASN A 87 2.16 2.34 8.52
N MET A 88 3.10 1.98 7.63
CA MET A 88 3.79 0.68 7.72
C MET A 88 4.62 0.55 8.99
N GLU A 89 5.38 1.59 9.38
CA GLU A 89 6.11 1.59 10.65
C GLU A 89 5.17 1.38 11.85
N GLN A 90 4.01 2.05 11.86
CA GLN A 90 2.99 1.89 12.90
C GLN A 90 2.38 0.48 12.89
N LEU A 91 2.15 -0.11 11.71
CA LEU A 91 1.67 -1.48 11.55
C LEU A 91 2.68 -2.49 12.09
N MET A 92 3.95 -2.35 11.74
CA MET A 92 5.05 -3.21 12.23
C MET A 92 5.23 -3.10 13.75
N ALA A 93 5.05 -1.90 14.31
CA ALA A 93 5.05 -1.66 15.76
C ALA A 93 3.77 -2.18 16.46
N GLY A 94 2.73 -2.57 15.70
CA GLY A 94 1.44 -3.03 16.24
C GLY A 94 0.57 -1.91 16.81
N VAL A 95 0.80 -0.66 16.37
CA VAL A 95 -0.02 0.51 16.75
C VAL A 95 -1.32 0.55 15.95
N ILE A 96 -1.26 0.21 14.66
CA ILE A 96 -2.43 0.00 13.81
C ILE A 96 -2.51 -1.45 13.36
N SER A 97 -3.70 -1.90 13.03
CA SER A 97 -3.95 -3.28 12.62
C SER A 97 -3.71 -3.51 11.13
N MET A 98 -4.06 -2.52 10.30
CA MET A 98 -4.09 -2.62 8.85
C MET A 98 -3.70 -1.29 8.21
N THR A 99 -3.17 -1.37 7.00
CA THR A 99 -2.94 -0.20 6.14
C THR A 99 -3.06 -0.57 4.66
N LYS A 100 -3.36 0.42 3.82
CA LYS A 100 -3.22 0.34 2.36
C LYS A 100 -1.92 1.03 2.00
N VAL A 101 -1.10 0.35 1.21
CA VAL A 101 0.15 0.90 0.66
C VAL A 101 0.33 0.49 -0.79
N SER A 102 1.07 1.29 -1.57
CA SER A 102 1.53 0.86 -2.90
C SER A 102 2.55 -0.27 -2.74
N ALA A 103 2.35 -1.38 -3.46
CA ALA A 103 3.08 -2.63 -3.22
C ALA A 103 4.62 -2.47 -3.15
N PRO A 104 5.32 -1.70 -4.02
CA PRO A 104 6.77 -1.55 -3.92
C PRO A 104 7.25 -0.90 -2.62
N GLY A 105 6.38 -0.21 -1.87
CA GLY A 105 6.69 0.32 -0.54
C GLY A 105 6.99 -0.76 0.50
N LEU A 106 6.55 -1.99 0.26
CA LEU A 106 6.85 -3.14 1.11
C LEU A 106 8.23 -3.74 0.88
N ALA A 107 8.96 -3.29 -0.14
CA ALA A 107 10.28 -3.83 -0.49
C ALA A 107 11.34 -3.69 0.62
N THR A 108 11.15 -2.75 1.54
CA THR A 108 12.00 -2.61 2.74
C THR A 108 11.83 -3.78 3.72
N TYR A 109 10.68 -4.45 3.67
CA TYR A 109 10.33 -5.57 4.56
C TYR A 109 10.46 -6.92 3.85
N ASN A 110 10.10 -6.97 2.57
CA ASN A 110 10.26 -8.15 1.70
C ASN A 110 10.70 -7.70 0.31
N GLU A 111 11.94 -8.06 -0.07
CA GLU A 111 12.57 -7.58 -1.30
C GLU A 111 11.84 -7.98 -2.59
N GLY A 112 11.03 -9.04 -2.58
CA GLY A 112 10.20 -9.45 -3.72
C GLY A 112 9.26 -8.34 -4.18
N TYR A 113 8.80 -7.48 -3.27
CA TYR A 113 7.90 -6.38 -3.60
C TYR A 113 8.51 -5.29 -4.49
N HIS A 114 9.84 -5.23 -4.65
CA HIS A 114 10.46 -4.38 -5.67
C HIS A 114 9.91 -4.66 -7.07
N THR A 115 9.56 -5.92 -7.35
CA THR A 115 9.03 -6.34 -8.65
C THR A 115 7.85 -5.48 -9.10
N PHE A 116 6.89 -5.18 -8.21
CA PHE A 116 5.71 -4.40 -8.56
C PHE A 116 6.00 -2.94 -8.95
N GLY A 117 7.20 -2.46 -8.68
CA GLY A 117 7.64 -1.12 -9.09
C GLY A 117 8.51 -1.11 -10.35
N LEU A 118 8.77 -2.27 -10.96
CA LEU A 118 9.55 -2.33 -12.19
C LEU A 118 8.67 -1.99 -13.40
N PRO A 119 9.20 -1.22 -14.36
CA PRO A 119 8.44 -0.81 -15.53
C PRO A 119 8.13 -2.00 -16.46
N TYR A 120 6.94 -1.98 -17.05
CA TYR A 120 6.48 -2.90 -18.10
C TYR A 120 6.58 -4.39 -17.76
N ILE A 121 6.45 -4.79 -16.47
CA ILE A 121 6.45 -6.21 -16.07
C ILE A 121 5.14 -6.92 -16.42
N PHE A 122 4.05 -6.17 -16.55
CA PHE A 122 2.76 -6.65 -17.03
C PHE A 122 2.55 -6.16 -18.46
N ASP A 123 1.99 -7.02 -19.32
CA ASP A 123 1.80 -6.72 -20.74
C ASP A 123 0.62 -5.76 -20.96
N ASP A 124 -0.47 -5.99 -20.22
CA ASP A 124 -1.70 -5.18 -20.22
C ASP A 124 -2.52 -5.43 -18.95
N THR A 125 -3.70 -4.82 -18.86
CA THR A 125 -4.60 -4.93 -17.71
C THR A 125 -5.14 -6.36 -17.53
N GLU A 126 -5.41 -7.10 -18.61
CA GLU A 126 -5.89 -8.48 -18.54
C GLU A 126 -4.80 -9.40 -17.96
N ASN A 127 -3.57 -9.28 -18.45
CA ASN A 127 -2.41 -9.97 -17.91
C ASN A 127 -2.17 -9.61 -16.44
N PHE A 128 -2.26 -8.32 -16.08
CA PHE A 128 -2.15 -7.88 -14.68
C PHE A 128 -3.18 -8.58 -13.79
N TYR A 129 -4.46 -8.58 -14.15
CA TYR A 129 -5.49 -9.24 -13.35
C TYR A 129 -5.27 -10.76 -13.29
N HIS A 130 -4.92 -11.39 -14.41
CA HIS A 130 -4.65 -12.83 -14.45
C HIS A 130 -3.55 -13.23 -13.47
N VAL A 131 -2.46 -12.47 -13.45
CA VAL A 131 -1.34 -12.71 -12.52
C VAL A 131 -1.75 -12.45 -11.07
N MET A 132 -2.37 -11.30 -10.79
CA MET A 132 -2.68 -10.87 -9.43
C MET A 132 -3.75 -11.73 -8.76
N ASP A 133 -4.68 -12.32 -9.54
CA ASP A 133 -5.72 -13.23 -9.03
C ASP A 133 -5.25 -14.69 -8.91
N SER A 134 -4.07 -14.99 -9.41
CA SER A 134 -3.56 -16.37 -9.44
C SER A 134 -3.29 -16.92 -8.03
N GLN A 135 -3.44 -18.23 -7.88
CA GLN A 135 -3.13 -18.89 -6.61
C GLN A 135 -1.66 -18.69 -6.18
N PRO A 136 -0.65 -18.80 -7.08
CA PRO A 136 0.74 -18.51 -6.70
C PRO A 136 0.94 -17.08 -6.13
N MET A 137 0.23 -16.07 -6.66
CA MET A 137 0.31 -14.71 -6.13
C MET A 137 -0.36 -14.59 -4.76
N ARG A 138 -1.50 -15.24 -4.56
CA ARG A 138 -2.17 -15.29 -3.23
C ARG A 138 -1.29 -15.99 -2.20
N ASP A 139 -0.63 -17.09 -2.60
CA ASP A 139 0.31 -17.81 -1.72
C ASP A 139 1.51 -16.93 -1.36
N PHE A 140 2.05 -16.17 -2.32
CA PHE A 140 3.10 -15.18 -2.06
C PHE A 140 2.63 -14.12 -1.05
N PHE A 141 1.44 -13.55 -1.22
CA PHE A 141 0.89 -12.55 -0.32
C PHE A 141 0.73 -13.07 1.12
N LEU A 142 0.27 -14.30 1.29
CA LEU A 142 0.12 -14.89 2.61
C LEU A 142 1.44 -15.32 3.24
N SER A 143 2.48 -15.58 2.43
CA SER A 143 3.81 -15.98 2.92
C SER A 143 4.55 -14.88 3.67
N THR A 144 4.13 -13.61 3.53
CA THR A 144 4.77 -12.47 4.17
C THR A 144 4.54 -12.37 5.70
N ALA A 145 3.81 -13.31 6.28
CA ALA A 145 3.60 -13.37 7.72
C ALA A 145 4.91 -13.42 8.53
N ASP A 146 5.93 -14.09 8.01
CA ASP A 146 7.26 -14.18 8.63
C ASP A 146 8.03 -12.85 8.56
N ASP A 147 7.64 -11.96 7.64
CA ASP A 147 8.20 -10.61 7.49
C ASP A 147 7.48 -9.57 8.38
N GLY A 148 6.51 -10.00 9.18
CA GLY A 148 5.79 -9.19 10.16
C GLY A 148 4.47 -8.58 9.67
N PHE A 149 4.05 -8.86 8.44
CA PHE A 149 2.77 -8.44 7.87
C PHE A 149 2.17 -9.55 7.00
N VAL A 150 0.88 -9.46 6.72
CA VAL A 150 0.16 -10.32 5.77
C VAL A 150 -0.52 -9.44 4.73
N THR A 151 -0.27 -9.68 3.46
CA THR A 151 -1.03 -9.04 2.39
C THR A 151 -2.32 -9.81 2.16
N LEU A 152 -3.45 -9.15 2.38
CA LEU A 152 -4.78 -9.77 2.28
C LEU A 152 -5.29 -9.81 0.84
N THR A 153 -5.10 -8.70 0.12
CA THR A 153 -5.51 -8.54 -1.27
C THR A 153 -4.84 -7.34 -1.92
N TYR A 154 -5.17 -7.10 -3.18
CA TYR A 154 -4.76 -5.92 -3.93
C TYR A 154 -5.95 -5.15 -4.49
N TYR A 155 -5.73 -3.88 -4.78
CA TYR A 155 -6.61 -3.04 -5.57
C TYR A 155 -5.84 -2.52 -6.78
N THR A 156 -6.45 -2.54 -7.96
CA THR A 156 -5.80 -1.96 -9.14
C THR A 156 -5.70 -0.44 -8.98
N SER A 157 -4.59 0.11 -9.45
CA SER A 157 -4.41 1.56 -9.63
C SER A 157 -4.19 1.90 -11.11
N GLY A 158 -4.59 0.99 -12.02
CA GLY A 158 -4.46 1.15 -13.45
C GLY A 158 -3.02 1.29 -13.92
N ALA A 159 -2.85 1.78 -15.14
CA ALA A 159 -1.54 2.08 -15.69
C ALA A 159 -1.11 3.51 -15.30
N ARG A 160 0.15 3.65 -14.94
CA ARG A 160 0.75 4.93 -14.56
C ARG A 160 1.44 5.56 -15.76
N SER A 161 1.25 6.86 -15.92
CA SER A 161 1.80 7.66 -17.03
C SER A 161 2.32 8.99 -16.52
N PHE A 162 3.24 9.61 -17.26
CA PHE A 162 3.76 10.94 -16.92
C PHE A 162 2.75 12.03 -17.23
N TYR A 163 2.63 12.99 -16.32
CA TYR A 163 1.91 14.23 -16.57
C TYR A 163 2.67 15.43 -16.00
N THR A 164 2.59 16.54 -16.69
CA THR A 164 3.39 17.73 -16.43
C THR A 164 2.55 18.99 -16.44
N ILE A 165 3.11 20.07 -15.92
CA ILE A 165 2.43 21.37 -15.90
C ILE A 165 2.06 21.80 -17.33
N ASN A 166 2.99 21.67 -18.31
CA ASN A 166 2.73 22.18 -19.67
C ASN A 166 3.56 21.53 -20.79
N LYS A 167 4.35 20.48 -20.52
CA LYS A 167 5.25 19.87 -21.52
C LYS A 167 4.81 18.44 -21.83
N PRO A 168 4.53 18.10 -23.10
CA PRO A 168 4.27 16.71 -23.49
C PRO A 168 5.54 15.85 -23.36
N ILE A 169 5.35 14.60 -22.93
CA ILE A 169 6.40 13.59 -22.82
C ILE A 169 6.10 12.49 -23.84
N ARG A 170 6.74 12.53 -25.00
CA ARG A 170 6.56 11.55 -26.08
C ARG A 170 7.66 10.51 -26.14
N THR A 171 8.85 10.88 -25.66
CA THR A 171 10.03 10.02 -25.60
C THR A 171 10.77 10.24 -24.28
N PRO A 172 11.68 9.34 -23.85
CA PRO A 172 12.50 9.56 -22.65
C PRO A 172 13.33 10.86 -22.69
N GLU A 173 13.72 11.32 -23.89
CA GLU A 173 14.44 12.58 -24.07
C GLU A 173 13.67 13.79 -23.55
N ASP A 174 12.35 13.74 -23.59
CA ASP A 174 11.48 14.82 -23.11
C ASP A 174 11.53 15.00 -21.58
N LEU A 175 11.94 13.95 -20.84
CA LEU A 175 12.13 13.99 -19.39
C LEU A 175 13.42 14.69 -18.96
N LYS A 176 14.38 14.88 -19.87
CA LYS A 176 15.69 15.48 -19.54
C LYS A 176 15.53 16.88 -18.95
N GLY A 177 16.11 17.05 -17.76
CA GLY A 177 16.09 18.31 -17.03
C GLY A 177 14.81 18.60 -16.26
N LEU A 178 13.76 17.78 -16.39
CA LEU A 178 12.54 17.91 -15.63
C LEU A 178 12.68 17.25 -14.26
N LYS A 179 12.22 17.95 -13.24
CA LYS A 179 12.04 17.43 -11.88
C LYS A 179 10.67 16.75 -11.83
N ILE A 180 10.68 15.44 -11.90
CA ILE A 180 9.46 14.64 -11.86
C ILE A 180 9.34 13.98 -10.49
N ARG A 181 8.22 14.20 -9.83
CA ARG A 181 7.91 13.45 -8.61
C ARG A 181 7.68 11.99 -8.95
N VAL A 182 8.28 11.15 -8.17
CA VAL A 182 7.99 9.71 -8.12
C VAL A 182 7.57 9.30 -6.71
N GLN A 183 6.97 8.12 -6.57
CA GLN A 183 6.73 7.54 -5.26
C GLN A 183 8.07 7.35 -4.53
N ASP A 184 8.07 7.46 -3.20
CA ASP A 184 9.26 7.33 -2.35
C ASP A 184 9.71 5.85 -2.24
N MET A 185 10.16 5.32 -3.38
CA MET A 185 10.57 3.94 -3.59
C MET A 185 11.78 3.87 -4.51
N LYS A 186 12.71 2.94 -4.21
CA LYS A 186 13.95 2.80 -5.00
C LYS A 186 13.66 2.53 -6.48
N SER A 187 12.75 1.59 -6.78
CA SER A 187 12.41 1.22 -8.15
C SER A 187 11.90 2.40 -8.98
N GLN A 188 11.10 3.27 -8.40
CA GLN A 188 10.56 4.45 -9.07
C GLN A 188 11.64 5.52 -9.32
N THR A 189 12.53 5.70 -8.35
CA THR A 189 13.68 6.60 -8.49
C THR A 189 14.64 6.11 -9.57
N ASP A 190 14.91 4.81 -9.60
CA ASP A 190 15.84 4.22 -10.58
C ASP A 190 15.23 4.20 -11.99
N MET A 191 13.93 3.91 -12.12
CA MET A 191 13.20 4.02 -13.39
C MET A 191 13.34 5.43 -13.99
N LEU A 192 13.05 6.46 -13.22
CA LEU A 192 13.11 7.82 -13.75
C LEU A 192 14.54 8.25 -14.12
N LYS A 193 15.56 7.78 -13.37
CA LYS A 193 16.98 7.99 -13.76
C LYS A 193 17.31 7.28 -15.05
N ALA A 194 16.86 6.04 -15.25
CA ALA A 194 17.05 5.30 -16.49
C ALA A 194 16.42 6.01 -17.69
N LEU A 195 15.28 6.68 -17.47
CA LEU A 195 14.60 7.52 -18.47
C LEU A 195 15.23 8.91 -18.65
N GLY A 196 16.25 9.27 -17.86
CA GLY A 196 16.97 10.55 -17.98
C GLY A 196 16.34 11.74 -17.26
N GLY A 197 15.27 11.56 -16.50
CA GLY A 197 14.63 12.59 -15.67
C GLY A 197 15.33 12.80 -14.33
N ILE A 198 14.93 13.84 -13.62
CA ILE A 198 15.42 14.16 -12.26
C ILE A 198 14.36 13.71 -11.26
N PRO A 199 14.54 12.57 -10.56
CA PRO A 199 13.55 12.08 -9.60
C PRO A 199 13.51 12.94 -8.34
N VAL A 200 12.28 13.26 -7.91
CA VAL A 200 11.99 13.87 -6.62
C VAL A 200 11.04 12.92 -5.85
N ALA A 201 11.62 12.07 -5.01
CA ALA A 201 10.85 11.14 -4.21
C ALA A 201 10.09 11.88 -3.10
N MET A 202 8.77 11.69 -3.02
CA MET A 202 7.93 12.27 -1.98
C MET A 202 6.61 11.54 -1.83
N SER A 203 6.01 11.67 -0.65
CA SER A 203 4.68 11.16 -0.32
C SER A 203 3.58 11.74 -1.22
N TYR A 204 2.49 10.99 -1.42
CA TYR A 204 1.39 11.43 -2.30
C TYR A 204 0.73 12.74 -1.82
N GLY A 205 0.58 12.91 -0.51
CA GLY A 205 -0.03 14.11 0.07
C GLY A 205 0.71 15.43 -0.22
N ASP A 206 2.00 15.36 -0.58
CA ASP A 206 2.84 16.55 -0.83
C ASP A 206 2.82 16.98 -2.31
N VAL A 207 2.29 16.12 -3.20
CA VAL A 207 2.40 16.30 -4.66
C VAL A 207 1.69 17.56 -5.13
N TYR A 208 0.42 17.76 -4.73
CA TYR A 208 -0.36 18.94 -5.16
C TYR A 208 0.35 20.26 -4.83
N THR A 209 0.81 20.40 -3.58
CA THR A 209 1.52 21.61 -3.14
C THR A 209 2.86 21.78 -3.87
N SER A 210 3.58 20.70 -4.14
CA SER A 210 4.86 20.73 -4.85
C SER A 210 4.69 21.10 -6.33
N LEU A 211 3.62 20.65 -6.97
CA LEU A 211 3.22 21.12 -8.31
C LEU A 211 2.85 22.60 -8.30
N GLN A 212 2.00 23.01 -7.35
CA GLN A 212 1.52 24.38 -7.25
C GLN A 212 2.64 25.39 -7.00
N THR A 213 3.64 25.01 -6.24
CA THR A 213 4.80 25.87 -5.90
C THR A 213 5.95 25.76 -6.90
N GLY A 214 5.86 24.87 -7.91
CA GLY A 214 6.90 24.65 -8.91
C GLY A 214 8.18 23.99 -8.37
N ILE A 215 8.08 23.26 -7.24
CA ILE A 215 9.18 22.43 -6.74
C ILE A 215 9.44 21.27 -7.71
N ILE A 216 8.38 20.76 -8.35
CA ILE A 216 8.41 19.74 -9.39
C ILE A 216 7.74 20.26 -10.66
N ASP A 217 8.19 19.76 -11.82
CA ASP A 217 7.67 20.12 -13.14
C ASP A 217 6.51 19.20 -13.58
N GLY A 218 6.37 18.05 -12.91
CA GLY A 218 5.37 17.04 -13.18
C GLY A 218 5.50 15.85 -12.22
N THR A 219 4.71 14.85 -12.49
CA THR A 219 4.69 13.59 -11.73
C THR A 219 4.22 12.46 -12.64
N GLU A 220 4.04 11.27 -12.08
CA GLU A 220 3.49 10.11 -12.77
C GLU A 220 2.40 9.47 -11.89
N ASN A 221 1.30 9.06 -12.50
CA ASN A 221 0.21 8.33 -11.86
C ASN A 221 -0.83 7.94 -12.92
N ASN A 222 -1.92 7.30 -12.49
CA ASN A 222 -3.13 7.06 -13.27
C ASN A 222 -3.99 8.35 -13.40
N GLU A 223 -4.99 8.29 -14.25
CA GLU A 223 -5.84 9.43 -14.62
C GLU A 223 -6.65 9.99 -13.45
N THR A 224 -7.05 9.16 -12.46
CA THR A 224 -7.84 9.64 -11.32
C THR A 224 -7.06 10.63 -10.45
N ALA A 225 -5.73 10.65 -10.52
CA ALA A 225 -4.92 11.65 -9.83
C ALA A 225 -5.16 13.08 -10.35
N LEU A 226 -5.57 13.21 -11.61
CA LEU A 226 -5.92 14.52 -12.19
C LEU A 226 -7.18 15.10 -11.53
N THR A 227 -8.16 14.26 -11.21
CA THR A 227 -9.47 14.65 -10.66
C THR A 227 -9.50 14.54 -9.13
N THR A 228 -9.51 13.33 -8.57
CA THR A 228 -9.57 13.13 -7.10
C THR A 228 -8.36 13.69 -6.36
N GLY A 229 -7.16 13.64 -6.98
CA GLY A 229 -5.93 14.28 -6.50
C GLY A 229 -5.83 15.76 -6.83
N LYS A 230 -6.74 16.28 -7.69
CA LYS A 230 -6.76 17.68 -8.18
C LYS A 230 -5.51 18.11 -8.95
N HIS A 231 -4.66 17.18 -9.36
CA HIS A 231 -3.43 17.52 -10.08
C HIS A 231 -3.72 18.16 -11.43
N GLY A 232 -4.87 17.89 -12.07
CA GLY A 232 -5.34 18.51 -13.31
C GLY A 232 -5.64 20.01 -13.20
N GLU A 233 -5.77 20.55 -11.97
CA GLU A 233 -5.84 22.01 -11.78
C GLU A 233 -4.54 22.70 -12.18
N ILE A 234 -3.40 21.99 -12.09
CA ILE A 234 -2.05 22.52 -12.32
C ILE A 234 -1.41 21.90 -13.56
N CYS A 235 -1.39 20.57 -13.64
CA CYS A 235 -0.84 19.83 -14.80
C CYS A 235 -1.83 19.86 -15.96
N LYS A 236 -1.34 20.26 -17.14
CA LYS A 236 -2.20 20.41 -18.33
C LYS A 236 -1.89 19.41 -19.44
N VAL A 237 -0.88 18.55 -19.25
CA VAL A 237 -0.51 17.54 -20.24
C VAL A 237 -0.33 16.19 -19.55
N TYR A 238 -1.07 15.18 -20.02
CA TYR A 238 -0.96 13.80 -19.60
C TYR A 238 -0.51 12.95 -20.81
N SER A 239 0.65 12.29 -20.70
CA SER A 239 1.26 11.53 -21.79
C SER A 239 1.14 10.04 -21.50
N THR A 240 0.41 9.29 -22.33
CA THR A 240 -0.03 7.90 -22.08
C THR A 240 1.07 6.87 -22.35
N ASP A 241 2.23 7.01 -21.71
CA ASP A 241 3.34 6.07 -21.83
C ASP A 241 3.10 4.73 -21.09
N GLN A 242 2.25 4.74 -20.08
CA GLN A 242 1.79 3.55 -19.34
C GLN A 242 2.96 2.67 -18.87
N HIS A 243 3.95 3.28 -18.22
CA HIS A 243 5.22 2.64 -17.87
C HIS A 243 5.11 1.59 -16.76
N ALA A 244 4.09 1.63 -15.90
CA ALA A 244 3.95 0.67 -14.81
C ALA A 244 2.49 0.48 -14.42
N MET A 245 2.18 -0.72 -13.90
CA MET A 245 0.92 -1.04 -13.21
C MET A 245 1.27 -1.43 -11.78
N ILE A 246 1.17 -0.48 -10.85
CA ILE A 246 1.54 -0.68 -9.46
C ILE A 246 0.27 -0.95 -8.65
N PRO A 247 0.10 -2.16 -8.09
CA PRO A 247 -1.06 -2.44 -7.26
C PRO A 247 -0.96 -1.71 -5.93
N ASP A 248 -2.10 -1.20 -5.43
CA ASP A 248 -2.28 -0.92 -4.03
C ASP A 248 -2.57 -2.23 -3.29
N VAL A 249 -1.94 -2.48 -2.17
CA VAL A 249 -2.15 -3.70 -1.39
C VAL A 249 -2.72 -3.37 -0.01
N LEU A 250 -3.67 -4.20 0.43
CA LEU A 250 -4.22 -4.15 1.78
C LEU A 250 -3.43 -5.10 2.67
N VAL A 251 -2.75 -4.56 3.65
CA VAL A 251 -1.90 -5.35 4.55
C VAL A 251 -2.39 -5.30 6.00
N MET A 252 -2.20 -6.40 6.70
CA MET A 252 -2.50 -6.54 8.13
C MET A 252 -1.22 -6.91 8.89
N SER A 253 -1.04 -6.39 10.11
CA SER A 253 0.03 -6.83 11.00
C SER A 253 -0.04 -8.34 11.24
N ALA A 254 1.08 -9.05 11.06
CA ALA A 254 1.13 -10.50 11.31
C ALA A 254 0.74 -10.86 12.75
N LYS A 255 1.04 -9.98 13.70
CA LYS A 255 0.62 -10.15 15.09
C LYS A 255 -0.90 -10.09 15.25
N THR A 256 -1.56 -9.13 14.58
CA THR A 256 -3.02 -9.04 14.55
C THR A 256 -3.60 -10.27 13.87
N TRP A 257 -3.08 -10.64 12.69
CA TRP A 257 -3.50 -11.82 11.95
C TRP A 257 -3.45 -13.09 12.78
N ALA A 258 -2.35 -13.34 13.48
CA ALA A 258 -2.17 -14.51 14.34
C ALA A 258 -3.12 -14.53 15.56
N SER A 259 -3.71 -13.40 15.94
CA SER A 259 -4.69 -13.32 17.04
C SER A 259 -6.13 -13.63 16.61
N ILE A 260 -6.38 -13.69 15.31
CA ILE A 260 -7.71 -13.95 14.71
C ILE A 260 -7.87 -15.46 14.52
N SER A 261 -9.07 -15.98 14.78
CA SER A 261 -9.37 -17.40 14.59
C SER A 261 -9.25 -17.81 13.10
N PRO A 262 -8.88 -19.06 12.78
CA PRO A 262 -8.82 -19.50 11.37
C PRO A 262 -10.14 -19.35 10.62
N GLU A 263 -11.27 -19.45 11.32
CA GLU A 263 -12.59 -19.22 10.76
C GLU A 263 -12.77 -17.75 10.36
N ASP A 264 -12.43 -16.83 11.25
CA ASP A 264 -12.53 -15.39 10.98
C ASP A 264 -11.48 -14.91 9.98
N GLN A 265 -10.28 -15.51 9.97
CA GLN A 265 -9.28 -15.26 8.93
C GLN A 265 -9.82 -15.57 7.53
N LYS A 266 -10.58 -16.69 7.42
CA LYS A 266 -11.23 -17.04 6.15
C LYS A 266 -12.27 -16.00 5.75
N VAL A 267 -13.09 -15.54 6.69
CA VAL A 267 -14.08 -14.47 6.43
C VAL A 267 -13.38 -13.20 5.93
N ILE A 268 -12.27 -12.81 6.57
CA ILE A 268 -11.51 -11.62 6.19
C ILE A 268 -10.94 -11.77 4.77
N LEU A 269 -10.38 -12.93 4.40
CA LEU A 269 -9.87 -13.16 3.05
C LEU A 269 -10.98 -13.18 2.01
N ASP A 270 -12.11 -13.84 2.29
CA ASP A 270 -13.26 -13.86 1.39
C ASP A 270 -13.80 -12.43 1.15
N ALA A 271 -13.89 -11.63 2.20
CA ALA A 271 -14.30 -10.22 2.12
C ALA A 271 -13.29 -9.37 1.32
N ALA A 272 -12.00 -9.59 1.54
CA ALA A 272 -10.93 -8.89 0.81
C ALA A 272 -10.98 -9.20 -0.69
N TYR A 273 -11.11 -10.46 -1.07
CA TYR A 273 -11.24 -10.85 -2.49
C TYR A 273 -12.52 -10.31 -3.12
N ALA A 274 -13.65 -10.35 -2.40
CA ALA A 274 -14.90 -9.79 -2.91
C ALA A 274 -14.79 -8.29 -3.16
N SER A 275 -14.16 -7.54 -2.27
CA SER A 275 -13.96 -6.09 -2.43
C SER A 275 -13.01 -5.77 -3.60
N THR A 276 -12.03 -6.64 -3.89
CA THR A 276 -11.18 -6.52 -5.08
C THR A 276 -11.99 -6.66 -6.37
N GLU A 277 -12.87 -7.65 -6.44
CA GLU A 277 -13.72 -7.84 -7.64
C GLU A 277 -14.67 -6.64 -7.87
N SER A 278 -15.33 -6.15 -6.82
CA SER A 278 -16.16 -4.94 -6.90
C SER A 278 -15.33 -3.72 -7.33
N HIS A 279 -14.10 -3.61 -6.81
CA HIS A 279 -13.21 -2.50 -7.15
C HIS A 279 -12.81 -2.49 -8.63
N LYS A 280 -12.48 -3.64 -9.23
CA LYS A 280 -12.13 -3.73 -10.66
C LYS A 280 -13.22 -3.12 -11.55
N ILE A 281 -14.49 -3.46 -11.26
CA ILE A 281 -15.65 -2.94 -12.00
C ILE A 281 -15.79 -1.42 -11.82
N ALA A 282 -15.66 -0.94 -10.58
CA ALA A 282 -15.75 0.48 -10.28
C ALA A 282 -14.59 1.29 -10.87
N TRP A 283 -13.39 0.66 -10.96
CA TRP A 283 -12.19 1.30 -11.48
C TRP A 283 -12.30 1.67 -12.95
N ASP A 284 -12.85 0.79 -13.79
CA ASP A 284 -13.00 1.06 -15.22
C ASP A 284 -13.87 2.31 -15.45
N SER A 285 -15.00 2.43 -14.74
CA SER A 285 -15.84 3.62 -14.80
C SER A 285 -15.14 4.88 -14.27
N ALA A 286 -14.37 4.74 -13.18
CA ALA A 286 -13.65 5.87 -12.59
C ALA A 286 -12.56 6.44 -13.51
N ILE A 287 -11.87 5.60 -14.27
CA ILE A 287 -10.90 6.04 -15.28
C ILE A 287 -11.58 6.80 -16.42
N GLU A 288 -12.68 6.27 -16.95
CA GLU A 288 -13.44 6.94 -18.02
C GLU A 288 -13.95 8.32 -17.57
N GLU A 289 -14.53 8.40 -16.37
CA GLU A 289 -14.98 9.65 -15.76
C GLU A 289 -13.84 10.64 -15.55
N ALA A 290 -12.68 10.16 -15.04
CA ALA A 290 -11.52 11.01 -14.81
C ALA A 290 -10.96 11.59 -16.11
N ILE A 291 -10.85 10.80 -17.17
CA ILE A 291 -10.40 11.27 -18.49
C ILE A 291 -11.37 12.33 -19.03
N GLN A 292 -12.68 12.06 -18.94
CA GLN A 292 -13.71 12.99 -19.41
C GLN A 292 -13.67 14.32 -18.63
N GLU A 293 -13.62 14.25 -17.31
CA GLU A 293 -13.56 15.44 -16.44
C GLU A 293 -12.28 16.23 -16.68
N ALA A 294 -11.12 15.57 -16.67
CA ALA A 294 -9.83 16.22 -16.89
C ALA A 294 -9.77 16.93 -18.26
N SER A 295 -10.27 16.26 -19.31
CA SER A 295 -10.26 16.84 -20.67
C SER A 295 -11.21 18.02 -20.80
N THR A 296 -12.46 17.89 -20.28
CA THR A 296 -13.54 18.87 -20.57
C THR A 296 -13.62 20.00 -19.56
N GLN A 297 -13.29 19.74 -18.28
CA GLN A 297 -13.45 20.71 -17.21
C GLN A 297 -12.11 21.30 -16.74
N MET A 298 -11.01 20.51 -16.82
CA MET A 298 -9.69 20.96 -16.37
C MET A 298 -8.76 21.38 -17.52
N ASN A 299 -9.18 21.18 -18.79
CA ASN A 299 -8.40 21.45 -20.00
C ASN A 299 -7.05 20.72 -20.01
N VAL A 300 -7.05 19.44 -19.60
CA VAL A 300 -5.87 18.58 -19.71
C VAL A 300 -5.83 17.96 -21.10
N GLU A 301 -4.67 18.12 -21.78
CA GLU A 301 -4.38 17.46 -23.05
C GLU A 301 -3.89 16.05 -22.81
N PHE A 302 -4.53 15.05 -23.43
CA PHE A 302 -4.06 13.65 -23.45
C PHE A 302 -3.23 13.40 -24.71
N VAL A 303 -1.93 13.15 -24.52
CA VAL A 303 -0.96 12.85 -25.57
C VAL A 303 -0.86 11.35 -25.73
N ASN A 304 -1.43 10.83 -26.84
CA ASN A 304 -1.51 9.39 -27.11
C ASN A 304 -0.45 8.91 -28.13
N ASP A 305 0.29 9.82 -28.76
CA ASP A 305 1.36 9.54 -29.72
C ASP A 305 2.74 9.39 -29.04
N VAL A 306 2.75 8.59 -27.96
CA VAL A 306 3.95 8.31 -27.17
C VAL A 306 4.72 7.11 -27.73
N ASP A 307 6.02 7.23 -27.89
CA ASP A 307 6.91 6.14 -28.29
C ASP A 307 7.19 5.20 -27.10
N LYS A 308 6.23 4.32 -26.81
CA LYS A 308 6.35 3.36 -25.70
C LYS A 308 7.54 2.42 -25.85
N ASP A 309 7.97 2.10 -27.07
CA ASP A 309 9.13 1.24 -27.30
C ASP A 309 10.43 1.93 -26.87
N ALA A 310 10.54 3.25 -27.06
CA ALA A 310 11.67 4.00 -26.53
C ALA A 310 11.74 3.94 -24.99
N PHE A 311 10.60 4.04 -24.30
CA PHE A 311 10.54 3.89 -22.84
C PHE A 311 10.88 2.46 -22.38
N ARG A 312 10.35 1.43 -23.05
CA ARG A 312 10.67 0.02 -22.77
C ARG A 312 12.16 -0.25 -22.95
N ASN A 313 12.74 0.24 -24.04
CA ASN A 313 14.16 0.07 -24.32
C ASN A 313 15.05 0.74 -23.29
N ALA A 314 14.71 1.97 -22.86
CA ALA A 314 15.48 2.71 -21.86
C ALA A 314 15.48 2.05 -20.49
N THR A 315 14.44 1.27 -20.14
CA THR A 315 14.27 0.60 -18.84
C THR A 315 14.53 -0.91 -18.90
N SER A 316 14.84 -1.47 -20.07
CA SER A 316 14.92 -2.93 -20.33
C SER A 316 15.93 -3.68 -19.46
N GLY A 317 16.98 -3.02 -18.96
CA GLY A 317 17.98 -3.60 -18.06
C GLY A 317 17.49 -3.79 -16.62
N MET A 318 16.49 -3.03 -16.18
CA MET A 318 16.12 -2.93 -14.77
C MET A 318 15.68 -4.25 -14.15
N VAL A 319 14.88 -5.05 -14.86
CA VAL A 319 14.44 -6.37 -14.35
C VAL A 319 15.63 -7.25 -14.03
N ASN A 320 16.60 -7.37 -14.96
CA ASN A 320 17.79 -8.18 -14.75
C ASN A 320 18.68 -7.65 -13.61
N GLU A 321 18.84 -6.33 -13.50
CA GLU A 321 19.61 -5.69 -12.43
C GLU A 321 18.99 -5.97 -11.07
N TYR A 322 17.67 -5.83 -10.97
CA TYR A 322 16.94 -6.09 -9.72
C TYR A 322 16.93 -7.58 -9.35
N CYS A 323 16.79 -8.50 -10.30
CA CYS A 323 16.91 -9.94 -10.04
C CYS A 323 18.31 -10.33 -9.53
N GLN A 324 19.38 -9.65 -9.99
CA GLN A 324 20.74 -9.87 -9.50
C GLN A 324 20.98 -9.28 -8.10
N GLU A 325 20.39 -8.13 -7.82
CA GLU A 325 20.55 -7.44 -6.53
C GLU A 325 19.65 -8.06 -5.44
N TYR A 326 18.45 -8.50 -5.81
CA TYR A 326 17.40 -8.99 -4.89
C TYR A 326 16.87 -10.37 -5.33
N PRO A 327 17.30 -11.47 -4.69
CA PRO A 327 16.81 -12.82 -5.03
C PRO A 327 15.27 -12.97 -4.96
N GLY A 328 14.60 -12.26 -4.06
CA GLY A 328 13.14 -12.24 -3.96
C GLY A 328 12.44 -11.69 -5.20
N VAL A 329 13.08 -10.76 -5.92
CA VAL A 329 12.57 -10.25 -7.21
C VAL A 329 12.54 -11.35 -8.25
N GLN A 330 13.61 -12.16 -8.36
CA GLN A 330 13.63 -13.28 -9.30
C GLN A 330 12.49 -14.27 -9.01
N ASN A 331 12.27 -14.59 -7.73
CA ASN A 331 11.20 -15.50 -7.33
C ASN A 331 9.82 -14.98 -7.76
N LEU A 332 9.56 -13.68 -7.60
CA LEU A 332 8.28 -13.10 -7.98
C LEU A 332 8.13 -12.95 -9.50
N ILE A 333 9.20 -12.65 -10.23
CA ILE A 333 9.22 -12.70 -11.70
C ILE A 333 8.92 -14.11 -12.21
N ASP A 334 9.45 -15.14 -11.56
CA ASP A 334 9.16 -16.53 -11.92
C ASP A 334 7.69 -16.89 -11.69
N ILE A 335 7.08 -16.41 -10.59
CA ILE A 335 5.64 -16.53 -10.35
C ILE A 335 4.84 -15.84 -11.47
N ILE A 336 5.15 -14.59 -11.80
CA ILE A 336 4.50 -13.85 -12.89
C ILE A 336 4.59 -14.62 -14.21
N ASN A 337 5.77 -15.11 -14.56
CA ASN A 337 5.98 -15.83 -15.82
C ASN A 337 5.31 -17.21 -15.84
N SER A 338 5.08 -17.85 -14.70
CA SER A 338 4.43 -19.16 -14.60
C SER A 338 2.94 -19.14 -14.90
N VAL A 339 2.32 -17.96 -14.84
CA VAL A 339 0.87 -17.75 -15.04
C VAL A 339 0.55 -16.87 -16.25
N LYS A 340 1.58 -16.45 -17.02
CA LYS A 340 1.40 -15.71 -18.29
C LYS A 340 0.85 -16.58 -19.39
#